data_607d9a3982c33a94ab3dd7416a2a5c29
#
_entry.id   607d9a3982c33a94ab3dd7416a2a5c29
#
_cell.length_a   1.000
_cell.length_b   1.000
_cell.length_c   1.000
_cell.angle_alpha   90.00
_cell.angle_beta   90.00
_cell.angle_gamma   90.00
#
_symmetry.space_group_name_H-M   'P 1'
#
loop_
_entity.id
_entity.type
_entity.pdbx_description
1 polymer ?
#
loop_
_entity_poly.entity_id
_entity_poly.type
_entity_poly.pdbx_seq_one_letter_code
_entity_poly.pdbx_strand_id
1 'polypeptide(L)'
;MVNRVADLFFIVGIGLIYVLFHTVQYDAVFAAVPDVLNVPYTICGVSIRMLEVICFLLFVGAMGKSAQLFLHTWLPDAMEGPTPVSALIHAATMVTAGVFLMARMSPLLEFAPGTRCFVILIGATTCFFAATVGMVQPDIKRTIAYSTCSQLGYMFAAVGVGAYQAAVFHLTTHAFFKALLFLAAGSVIHAMHDEQNMFRMGGLWKKLPVTYVVMWLGSLALAGVYPFAGYWSKDAILNALWASDASYSHYAWALGSITAFLTAFYSWRLLFLVFHGTPHDAHAHDGAHESPAVMTVPLLVLSVGAVVAGAVLAPFYIGAHQGAFWNGAIVNAPTNHIMEAFEHVPS
;
A
#
# COMPACT_ATOMS: atom_id res chain seq x y z
N MET A 1 16.44 -2.52 13.88
CA MET A 1 16.79 -3.96 13.77
C MET A 1 15.91 -4.70 12.76
N VAL A 2 14.58 -4.57 12.79
CA VAL A 2 13.62 -5.28 11.89
C VAL A 2 14.01 -5.19 10.42
N ASN A 3 14.26 -3.98 9.89
CA ASN A 3 14.65 -3.79 8.49
C ASN A 3 15.98 -4.48 8.11
N ARG A 4 16.90 -4.65 9.07
CA ARG A 4 18.17 -5.34 8.81
C ARG A 4 18.00 -6.85 8.67
N VAL A 5 17.03 -7.42 9.38
CA VAL A 5 16.66 -8.83 9.17
C VAL A 5 16.14 -9.02 7.74
N ALA A 6 15.23 -8.15 7.30
CA ALA A 6 14.74 -8.17 5.93
C ALA A 6 15.85 -7.95 4.88
N ASP A 7 16.78 -7.01 5.13
CA ASP A 7 17.92 -6.74 4.26
C ASP A 7 18.83 -7.98 4.09
N LEU A 8 19.01 -8.78 5.15
CA LEU A 8 19.78 -10.04 5.08
C LEU A 8 19.17 -11.01 4.07
N PHE A 9 17.86 -11.26 4.18
CA PHE A 9 17.16 -12.15 3.24
C PHE A 9 17.22 -11.60 1.80
N PHE A 10 17.08 -10.29 1.64
CA PHE A 10 17.16 -9.63 0.34
C PHE A 10 18.53 -9.80 -0.31
N ILE A 11 19.63 -9.59 0.44
CA ILE A 11 21.00 -9.74 -0.06
C ILE A 11 21.26 -11.21 -0.45
N VAL A 12 20.82 -12.17 0.37
CA VAL A 12 20.94 -13.60 0.03
C VAL A 12 20.17 -13.92 -1.24
N GLY A 13 18.94 -13.38 -1.41
CA GLY A 13 18.16 -13.52 -2.63
C GLY A 13 18.88 -13.01 -3.88
N ILE A 14 19.51 -11.82 -3.81
CA ILE A 14 20.34 -11.27 -4.89
C ILE A 14 21.56 -12.18 -5.17
N GLY A 15 22.21 -12.67 -4.12
CA GLY A 15 23.34 -13.61 -4.26
C GLY A 15 22.93 -14.90 -4.99
N LEU A 16 21.74 -15.46 -4.68
CA LEU A 16 21.23 -16.64 -5.37
C LEU A 16 20.84 -16.33 -6.83
N ILE A 17 20.35 -15.14 -7.15
CA ILE A 17 20.15 -14.70 -8.54
C ILE A 17 21.49 -14.77 -9.28
N TYR A 18 22.56 -14.19 -8.70
CA TYR A 18 23.87 -14.22 -9.32
C TYR A 18 24.40 -15.64 -9.50
N VAL A 19 24.21 -16.52 -8.52
CA VAL A 19 24.61 -17.94 -8.62
C VAL A 19 23.86 -18.69 -9.72
N LEU A 20 22.56 -18.44 -9.87
CA LEU A 20 21.71 -19.13 -10.83
C LEU A 20 21.88 -18.60 -12.26
N PHE A 21 21.94 -17.28 -12.43
CA PHE A 21 21.91 -16.60 -13.74
C PHE A 21 23.28 -16.06 -14.18
N HIS A 22 24.31 -16.09 -13.31
CA HIS A 22 25.63 -15.49 -13.50
C HIS A 22 25.63 -13.99 -13.83
N THR A 23 24.50 -13.32 -13.58
CA THR A 23 24.27 -11.89 -13.80
C THR A 23 23.20 -11.37 -12.85
N VAL A 24 23.18 -10.05 -12.64
CA VAL A 24 22.12 -9.33 -11.92
C VAL A 24 21.39 -8.32 -12.82
N GLN A 25 21.72 -8.28 -14.11
CA GLN A 25 21.02 -7.41 -15.07
C GLN A 25 19.62 -7.95 -15.34
N TYR A 26 18.62 -7.10 -15.17
CA TYR A 26 17.21 -7.48 -15.27
C TYR A 26 16.88 -8.18 -16.58
N ASP A 27 17.26 -7.60 -17.72
CA ASP A 27 16.91 -8.13 -19.04
C ASP A 27 17.52 -9.52 -19.27
N ALA A 28 18.78 -9.72 -18.86
CA ALA A 28 19.45 -11.01 -18.96
C ALA A 28 18.85 -12.07 -18.02
N VAL A 29 18.53 -11.67 -16.78
CA VAL A 29 17.87 -12.57 -15.82
C VAL A 29 16.49 -12.97 -16.34
N PHE A 30 15.68 -12.03 -16.79
CA PHE A 30 14.31 -12.31 -17.26
C PHE A 30 14.29 -13.16 -18.52
N ALA A 31 15.21 -12.95 -19.45
CA ALA A 31 15.34 -13.78 -20.66
C ALA A 31 15.72 -15.23 -20.34
N ALA A 32 16.52 -15.47 -19.30
CA ALA A 32 17.01 -16.79 -18.92
C ALA A 32 16.05 -17.57 -17.98
N VAL A 33 14.95 -16.97 -17.50
CA VAL A 33 14.00 -17.64 -16.60
C VAL A 33 13.49 -18.97 -17.15
N PRO A 34 13.06 -19.08 -18.44
CA PRO A 34 12.55 -20.35 -18.97
C PRO A 34 13.54 -21.52 -18.90
N ASP A 35 14.83 -21.23 -18.96
CA ASP A 35 15.89 -22.26 -18.98
C ASP A 35 16.18 -22.84 -17.58
N VAL A 36 15.79 -22.13 -16.52
CA VAL A 36 16.14 -22.48 -15.13
C VAL A 36 14.95 -22.86 -14.24
N LEU A 37 13.76 -23.04 -14.81
CA LEU A 37 12.51 -23.26 -14.07
C LEU A 37 12.59 -24.46 -13.09
N ASN A 38 13.32 -25.51 -13.43
CA ASN A 38 13.37 -26.76 -12.68
C ASN A 38 14.71 -27.03 -11.98
N VAL A 39 15.56 -26.01 -11.86
CA VAL A 39 16.84 -26.17 -11.14
C VAL A 39 16.56 -26.41 -9.66
N PRO A 40 16.97 -27.58 -9.11
CA PRO A 40 16.73 -27.91 -7.71
C PRO A 40 17.70 -27.18 -6.79
N TYR A 41 17.22 -26.76 -5.64
CA TYR A 41 18.00 -26.27 -4.52
C TYR A 41 17.68 -27.11 -3.28
N THR A 42 18.69 -27.74 -2.68
CA THR A 42 18.48 -28.63 -1.54
C THR A 42 18.82 -27.92 -0.25
N ILE A 43 17.81 -27.76 0.62
CA ILE A 43 17.95 -27.21 1.98
C ILE A 43 17.53 -28.28 2.98
N CYS A 44 18.39 -28.63 3.92
CA CYS A 44 18.10 -29.62 4.98
C CYS A 44 17.49 -30.94 4.45
N GLY A 45 17.93 -31.43 3.30
CA GLY A 45 17.43 -32.66 2.69
C GLY A 45 16.11 -32.53 1.89
N VAL A 46 15.51 -31.34 1.86
CA VAL A 46 14.32 -31.05 1.04
C VAL A 46 14.75 -30.36 -0.24
N SER A 47 14.34 -30.90 -1.40
CA SER A 47 14.60 -30.31 -2.72
C SER A 47 13.44 -29.38 -3.10
N ILE A 48 13.74 -28.10 -3.29
CA ILE A 48 12.81 -27.05 -3.70
C ILE A 48 13.37 -26.43 -4.99
N ARG A 49 12.51 -25.87 -5.84
CA ARG A 49 13.00 -25.11 -7.01
C ARG A 49 13.75 -23.86 -6.56
N MET A 50 14.95 -23.65 -7.11
CA MET A 50 15.79 -22.50 -6.73
C MET A 50 15.07 -21.16 -6.95
N LEU A 51 14.26 -21.07 -8.01
CA LEU A 51 13.46 -19.90 -8.32
C LEU A 51 12.44 -19.56 -7.21
N GLU A 52 11.79 -20.57 -6.59
CA GLU A 52 10.91 -20.38 -5.43
C GLU A 52 11.66 -19.76 -4.24
N VAL A 53 12.87 -20.27 -3.97
CA VAL A 53 13.70 -19.77 -2.86
C VAL A 53 14.10 -18.33 -3.12
N ILE A 54 14.51 -17.98 -4.33
CA ILE A 54 14.88 -16.62 -4.72
C ILE A 54 13.69 -15.68 -4.52
N CYS A 55 12.52 -16.01 -5.08
CA CYS A 55 11.32 -15.19 -4.98
C CYS A 55 10.87 -15.03 -3.52
N PHE A 56 10.95 -16.09 -2.71
CA PHE A 56 10.63 -16.02 -1.28
C PHE A 56 11.56 -15.08 -0.52
N LEU A 57 12.88 -15.15 -0.75
CA LEU A 57 13.86 -14.30 -0.10
C LEU A 57 13.69 -12.83 -0.49
N LEU A 58 13.43 -12.55 -1.78
CA LEU A 58 13.12 -11.21 -2.25
C LEU A 58 11.84 -10.67 -1.60
N PHE A 59 10.81 -11.52 -1.45
CA PHE A 59 9.57 -11.14 -0.78
C PHE A 59 9.78 -10.84 0.70
N VAL A 60 10.59 -11.63 1.44
CA VAL A 60 10.92 -11.32 2.84
C VAL A 60 11.63 -9.97 2.95
N GLY A 61 12.52 -9.65 2.01
CA GLY A 61 13.11 -8.31 1.90
C GLY A 61 12.07 -7.22 1.68
N ALA A 62 11.11 -7.46 0.78
CA ALA A 62 9.99 -6.57 0.51
C ALA A 62 9.05 -6.41 1.73
N MET A 63 8.77 -7.50 2.47
CA MET A 63 7.98 -7.49 3.71
C MET A 63 8.51 -6.48 4.74
N GLY A 64 9.83 -6.43 4.93
CA GLY A 64 10.46 -5.51 5.87
C GLY A 64 10.27 -4.06 5.47
N LYS A 65 10.56 -3.70 4.22
CA LYS A 65 10.41 -2.32 3.73
C LYS A 65 8.94 -1.88 3.67
N SER A 66 8.06 -2.79 3.33
CA SER A 66 6.62 -2.51 3.21
C SER A 66 5.81 -2.89 4.46
N ALA A 67 6.48 -3.09 5.58
CA ALA A 67 5.87 -3.28 6.90
C ALA A 67 4.73 -4.32 6.91
N GLN A 68 4.97 -5.50 6.32
CA GLN A 68 4.02 -6.59 6.37
C GLN A 68 4.07 -7.32 7.72
N LEU A 69 3.07 -8.11 8.01
CA LEU A 69 2.93 -8.84 9.29
C LEU A 69 4.26 -9.49 9.69
N PHE A 70 4.56 -9.50 10.99
CA PHE A 70 5.83 -9.84 11.65
C PHE A 70 6.95 -8.78 11.51
N LEU A 71 7.05 -8.04 10.39
CA LEU A 71 8.09 -7.05 10.15
C LEU A 71 7.53 -5.60 10.11
N HIS A 72 6.34 -5.35 10.68
CA HIS A 72 5.63 -4.07 10.61
C HIS A 72 5.93 -3.09 11.76
N THR A 73 6.52 -3.58 12.85
CA THR A 73 6.60 -2.83 14.13
C THR A 73 7.37 -1.51 14.03
N TRP A 74 8.31 -1.39 13.10
CA TRP A 74 9.07 -0.17 12.88
C TRP A 74 8.24 0.99 12.31
N LEU A 75 7.13 0.66 11.62
CA LEU A 75 6.33 1.65 10.88
C LEU A 75 5.63 2.67 11.81
N PRO A 76 4.89 2.26 12.86
CA PRO A 76 4.32 3.21 13.81
C PRO A 76 5.38 3.94 14.65
N ASP A 77 6.53 3.32 14.91
CA ASP A 77 7.64 3.96 15.65
C ASP A 77 8.29 5.09 14.84
N ALA A 78 8.25 5.00 13.50
CA ALA A 78 8.73 6.07 12.62
C ALA A 78 7.88 7.36 12.69
N MET A 79 6.74 7.34 13.40
CA MET A 79 5.88 8.52 13.61
C MET A 79 6.46 9.55 14.56
N GLU A 80 7.52 9.26 15.28
CA GLU A 80 8.26 10.23 16.11
C GLU A 80 8.95 11.32 15.26
N GLY A 81 9.19 11.05 13.98
CA GLY A 81 9.78 12.03 13.05
C GLY A 81 8.80 13.16 12.63
N PRO A 82 9.33 14.23 12.01
CA PRO A 82 8.51 15.32 11.48
C PRO A 82 7.45 14.84 10.49
N THR A 83 6.25 15.43 10.53
CA THR A 83 5.12 14.98 9.69
C THR A 83 5.37 15.01 8.18
N PRO A 84 6.10 15.98 7.58
CA PRO A 84 6.44 15.93 6.16
C PRO A 84 7.32 14.72 5.78
N VAL A 85 8.23 14.31 6.68
CA VAL A 85 9.05 13.10 6.50
C VAL A 85 8.16 11.84 6.58
N SER A 86 7.23 11.81 7.54
CA SER A 86 6.23 10.73 7.63
C SER A 86 5.41 10.64 6.35
N ALA A 87 4.94 11.76 5.81
CA ALA A 87 4.22 11.81 4.53
C ALA A 87 5.05 11.20 3.39
N LEU A 88 6.32 11.59 3.26
CA LEU A 88 7.21 11.06 2.22
C LEU A 88 7.43 9.55 2.36
N ILE A 89 7.76 9.07 3.56
CA ILE A 89 8.03 7.65 3.83
C ILE A 89 6.81 6.79 3.53
N HIS A 90 5.62 7.21 3.97
CA HIS A 90 4.41 6.39 3.95
C HIS A 90 3.59 6.52 2.66
N ALA A 91 3.74 7.62 1.91
CA ALA A 91 2.96 7.81 0.69
C ALA A 91 3.61 7.18 -0.54
N ALA A 92 4.87 7.50 -0.82
CA ALA A 92 5.42 7.27 -2.16
C ALA A 92 6.82 6.64 -2.20
N THR A 93 7.55 6.48 -1.06
CA THR A 93 8.96 6.12 -1.13
C THR A 93 9.27 4.78 -0.47
N MET A 94 9.63 4.78 0.81
CA MET A 94 10.21 3.61 1.47
C MET A 94 9.27 2.41 1.53
N VAL A 95 8.01 2.64 1.91
CA VAL A 95 7.04 1.54 2.09
C VAL A 95 6.50 0.98 0.78
N THR A 96 6.56 1.75 -0.30
CA THR A 96 6.09 1.32 -1.62
C THR A 96 7.16 0.53 -2.39
N ALA A 97 8.43 0.64 -1.99
CA ALA A 97 9.56 0.00 -2.63
C ALA A 97 9.42 -1.54 -2.70
N GLY A 98 8.86 -2.18 -1.66
CA GLY A 98 8.64 -3.63 -1.66
C GLY A 98 7.59 -4.07 -2.68
N VAL A 99 6.49 -3.34 -2.80
CA VAL A 99 5.45 -3.62 -3.81
C VAL A 99 6.01 -3.42 -5.22
N PHE A 100 6.74 -2.31 -5.44
CA PHE A 100 7.41 -2.03 -6.70
C PHE A 100 8.40 -3.15 -7.08
N LEU A 101 9.24 -3.58 -6.12
CA LEU A 101 10.18 -4.68 -6.33
C LEU A 101 9.46 -5.94 -6.81
N MET A 102 8.40 -6.36 -6.11
CA MET A 102 7.68 -7.61 -6.46
C MET A 102 6.97 -7.48 -7.82
N ALA A 103 6.42 -6.32 -8.14
CA ALA A 103 5.83 -6.07 -9.46
C ALA A 103 6.90 -6.06 -10.57
N ARG A 104 8.09 -5.48 -10.32
CA ARG A 104 9.19 -5.49 -11.29
C ARG A 104 9.78 -6.88 -11.49
N MET A 105 9.76 -7.72 -10.45
CA MET A 105 10.21 -9.10 -10.50
C MET A 105 9.11 -10.08 -10.96
N SER A 106 8.02 -9.58 -11.54
CA SER A 106 6.93 -10.40 -12.07
C SER A 106 7.39 -11.54 -12.97
N PRO A 107 8.41 -11.39 -13.88
CA PRO A 107 8.86 -12.49 -14.72
C PRO A 107 9.39 -13.72 -13.94
N LEU A 108 9.93 -13.51 -12.73
CA LEU A 108 10.35 -14.60 -11.84
C LEU A 108 9.16 -15.10 -11.02
N LEU A 109 8.38 -14.18 -10.46
CA LEU A 109 7.31 -14.48 -9.52
C LEU A 109 6.16 -15.28 -10.14
N GLU A 110 5.90 -15.11 -11.44
CA GLU A 110 4.92 -15.90 -12.20
C GLU A 110 5.22 -17.41 -12.13
N PHE A 111 6.49 -17.79 -12.09
CA PHE A 111 6.93 -19.18 -12.04
C PHE A 111 7.19 -19.69 -10.61
N ALA A 112 6.81 -18.90 -9.58
CA ALA A 112 6.97 -19.25 -8.17
C ALA A 112 5.59 -19.33 -7.44
N PRO A 113 4.73 -20.30 -7.77
CA PRO A 113 3.37 -20.38 -7.23
C PRO A 113 3.31 -20.55 -5.71
N GLY A 114 4.27 -21.26 -5.10
CA GLY A 114 4.35 -21.42 -3.65
C GLY A 114 4.60 -20.07 -2.96
N THR A 115 5.53 -19.29 -3.49
CA THR A 115 5.80 -17.93 -3.01
C THR A 115 4.59 -17.03 -3.22
N ARG A 116 3.92 -17.07 -4.36
CA ARG A 116 2.70 -16.30 -4.63
C ARG A 116 1.60 -16.57 -3.62
N CYS A 117 1.35 -17.85 -3.29
CA CYS A 117 0.39 -18.23 -2.24
C CYS A 117 0.75 -17.62 -0.89
N PHE A 118 2.03 -17.62 -0.52
CA PHE A 118 2.51 -17.01 0.72
C PHE A 118 2.33 -15.48 0.70
N VAL A 119 2.59 -14.82 -0.43
CA VAL A 119 2.37 -13.39 -0.64
C VAL A 119 0.89 -13.01 -0.45
N ILE A 120 -0.04 -13.79 -1.01
CA ILE A 120 -1.49 -13.59 -0.81
C ILE A 120 -1.84 -13.67 0.67
N LEU A 121 -1.39 -14.73 1.35
CA LEU A 121 -1.71 -14.98 2.75
C LEU A 121 -1.21 -13.85 3.65
N ILE A 122 0.06 -13.47 3.53
CA ILE A 122 0.67 -12.40 4.32
C ILE A 122 0.05 -11.05 3.99
N GLY A 123 -0.17 -10.74 2.71
CA GLY A 123 -0.78 -9.48 2.28
C GLY A 123 -2.19 -9.30 2.84
N ALA A 124 -3.05 -10.30 2.66
CA ALA A 124 -4.44 -10.25 3.14
C ALA A 124 -4.52 -10.19 4.67
N THR A 125 -3.71 -10.99 5.37
CA THR A 125 -3.68 -10.99 6.83
C THR A 125 -3.16 -9.66 7.38
N THR A 126 -2.11 -9.09 6.76
CA THR A 126 -1.60 -7.75 7.10
C THR A 126 -2.65 -6.68 6.91
N CYS A 127 -3.36 -6.74 5.77
CA CYS A 127 -4.41 -5.81 5.43
C CYS A 127 -5.46 -5.71 6.55
N PHE A 128 -5.98 -6.84 6.97
CA PHE A 128 -6.98 -6.92 8.03
C PHE A 128 -6.41 -6.56 9.40
N PHE A 129 -5.29 -7.17 9.79
CA PHE A 129 -4.63 -6.92 11.09
C PHE A 129 -4.33 -5.42 11.30
N ALA A 130 -3.70 -4.77 10.32
CA ALA A 130 -3.36 -3.36 10.45
C ALA A 130 -4.60 -2.45 10.54
N ALA A 131 -5.69 -2.81 9.86
CA ALA A 131 -6.96 -2.08 9.96
C ALA A 131 -7.57 -2.18 11.37
N THR A 132 -7.56 -3.38 11.99
CA THR A 132 -8.07 -3.56 13.36
C THR A 132 -7.26 -2.76 14.38
N VAL A 133 -5.94 -2.73 14.25
CA VAL A 133 -5.07 -1.91 15.11
C VAL A 133 -5.34 -0.41 14.87
N GLY A 134 -5.52 0.02 13.62
CA GLY A 134 -5.82 1.41 13.26
C GLY A 134 -7.11 1.95 13.88
N MET A 135 -8.11 1.08 14.10
CA MET A 135 -9.39 1.47 14.74
C MET A 135 -9.25 1.95 16.18
N VAL A 136 -8.24 1.47 16.91
CA VAL A 136 -8.08 1.75 18.35
C VAL A 136 -6.98 2.75 18.65
N GLN A 137 -6.21 3.20 17.66
CA GLN A 137 -5.14 4.17 17.89
C GLN A 137 -5.69 5.52 18.36
N PRO A 138 -5.12 6.10 19.43
CA PRO A 138 -5.46 7.46 19.88
C PRO A 138 -4.76 8.56 19.07
N ASP A 139 -3.62 8.26 18.47
CA ASP A 139 -2.75 9.18 17.76
C ASP A 139 -3.15 9.29 16.28
N ILE A 140 -3.29 10.53 15.79
CA ILE A 140 -3.70 10.81 14.41
C ILE A 140 -2.67 10.26 13.39
N LYS A 141 -1.37 10.43 13.63
CA LYS A 141 -0.31 9.93 12.74
C LYS A 141 -0.25 8.41 12.75
N ARG A 142 -0.36 7.77 13.92
CA ARG A 142 -0.35 6.30 14.03
C ARG A 142 -1.57 5.69 13.37
N THR A 143 -2.76 6.28 13.48
CA THR A 143 -3.95 5.83 12.75
C THR A 143 -3.71 5.82 11.23
N ILE A 144 -3.15 6.90 10.68
CA ILE A 144 -2.83 7.01 9.26
C ILE A 144 -1.69 6.03 8.87
N ALA A 145 -0.71 5.79 9.74
CA ALA A 145 0.37 4.84 9.50
C ALA A 145 -0.13 3.39 9.43
N TYR A 146 -0.98 2.94 10.36
CA TYR A 146 -1.59 1.61 10.30
C TYR A 146 -2.50 1.45 9.08
N SER A 147 -3.20 2.51 8.68
CA SER A 147 -3.95 2.47 7.43
C SER A 147 -3.04 2.36 6.20
N THR A 148 -1.80 2.87 6.23
CA THR A 148 -0.80 2.61 5.18
C THR A 148 -0.39 1.13 5.14
N CYS A 149 -0.07 0.54 6.30
CA CYS A 149 0.25 -0.88 6.41
C CYS A 149 -0.88 -1.75 5.82
N SER A 150 -2.14 -1.41 6.13
CA SER A 150 -3.32 -2.08 5.58
C SER A 150 -3.40 -1.96 4.06
N GLN A 151 -3.20 -0.77 3.47
CA GLN A 151 -3.25 -0.59 2.01
C GLN A 151 -2.11 -1.33 1.29
N LEU A 152 -0.92 -1.38 1.88
CA LEU A 152 0.19 -2.20 1.35
C LEU A 152 -0.17 -3.69 1.35
N GLY A 153 -0.90 -4.16 2.36
CA GLY A 153 -1.44 -5.52 2.40
C GLY A 153 -2.34 -5.83 1.19
N TYR A 154 -3.23 -4.91 0.79
CA TYR A 154 -4.02 -5.04 -0.45
C TYR A 154 -3.12 -5.19 -1.68
N MET A 155 -2.09 -4.34 -1.79
CA MET A 155 -1.17 -4.37 -2.94
C MET A 155 -0.43 -5.70 -3.04
N PHE A 156 0.04 -6.26 -1.90
CA PHE A 156 0.69 -7.57 -1.89
C PHE A 156 -0.28 -8.70 -2.20
N ALA A 157 -1.52 -8.65 -1.73
CA ALA A 157 -2.53 -9.63 -2.12
C ALA A 157 -2.77 -9.62 -3.64
N ALA A 158 -2.84 -8.42 -4.26
CA ALA A 158 -2.93 -8.27 -5.70
C ALA A 158 -1.70 -8.80 -6.45
N VAL A 159 -0.47 -8.51 -5.95
CA VAL A 159 0.77 -9.08 -6.49
C VAL A 159 0.74 -10.60 -6.43
N GLY A 160 0.27 -11.17 -5.33
CA GLY A 160 0.22 -12.63 -5.14
C GLY A 160 -0.71 -13.35 -6.12
N VAL A 161 -1.84 -12.75 -6.49
CA VAL A 161 -2.73 -13.31 -7.54
C VAL A 161 -2.24 -13.02 -8.97
N GLY A 162 -1.16 -12.22 -9.13
CA GLY A 162 -0.61 -11.87 -10.44
C GLY A 162 -1.22 -10.62 -11.06
N ALA A 163 -2.02 -9.85 -10.31
CA ALA A 163 -2.58 -8.58 -10.75
C ALA A 163 -1.61 -7.42 -10.46
N TYR A 164 -0.39 -7.49 -11.01
CA TYR A 164 0.69 -6.55 -10.76
C TYR A 164 0.32 -5.12 -11.17
N GLN A 165 -0.35 -4.97 -12.31
CA GLN A 165 -0.81 -3.68 -12.84
C GLN A 165 -1.78 -3.02 -11.86
N ALA A 166 -2.73 -3.76 -11.31
CA ALA A 166 -3.69 -3.27 -10.32
C ALA A 166 -2.97 -2.86 -9.01
N ALA A 167 -1.95 -3.64 -8.58
CA ALA A 167 -1.15 -3.31 -7.41
C ALA A 167 -0.39 -1.98 -7.58
N VAL A 168 0.26 -1.76 -8.73
CA VAL A 168 1.00 -0.52 -9.01
C VAL A 168 0.03 0.65 -9.28
N PHE A 169 -1.13 0.40 -9.86
CA PHE A 169 -2.18 1.40 -9.98
C PHE A 169 -2.63 1.91 -8.60
N HIS A 170 -2.91 0.98 -7.68
CA HIS A 170 -3.28 1.35 -6.30
C HIS A 170 -2.11 2.05 -5.57
N LEU A 171 -0.87 1.65 -5.81
CA LEU A 171 0.32 2.33 -5.30
C LEU A 171 0.36 3.79 -5.73
N THR A 172 0.06 4.07 -6.99
CA THR A 172 0.06 5.44 -7.53
C THR A 172 -1.06 6.29 -6.96
N THR A 173 -2.29 5.79 -6.89
CA THR A 173 -3.41 6.51 -6.27
C THR A 173 -3.20 6.70 -4.77
N HIS A 174 -2.63 5.68 -4.10
CA HIS A 174 -2.27 5.71 -2.69
C HIS A 174 -1.29 6.84 -2.36
N ALA A 175 -0.32 7.09 -3.24
CA ALA A 175 0.64 8.17 -3.04
C ALA A 175 -0.05 9.53 -2.88
N PHE A 176 -1.07 9.84 -3.70
CA PHE A 176 -1.81 11.09 -3.62
C PHE A 176 -2.60 11.22 -2.31
N PHE A 177 -3.48 10.29 -2.01
CA PHE A 177 -4.35 10.44 -0.83
C PHE A 177 -3.61 10.22 0.48
N LYS A 178 -2.51 9.46 0.52
CA LYS A 178 -1.71 9.29 1.74
C LYS A 178 -0.84 10.49 2.04
N ALA A 179 -0.18 11.06 1.03
CA ALA A 179 0.53 12.32 1.22
C ALA A 179 -0.43 13.40 1.71
N LEU A 180 -1.62 13.48 1.10
CA LEU A 180 -2.67 14.41 1.52
C LEU A 180 -3.06 14.23 2.99
N LEU A 181 -3.38 13.00 3.41
CA LEU A 181 -3.79 12.72 4.79
C LEU A 181 -2.70 13.01 5.81
N PHE A 182 -1.45 12.63 5.54
CA PHE A 182 -0.34 12.92 6.45
C PHE A 182 -0.05 14.41 6.56
N LEU A 183 0.00 15.14 5.44
CA LEU A 183 0.26 16.57 5.47
C LEU A 183 -0.91 17.33 6.09
N ALA A 184 -2.16 16.91 5.86
CA ALA A 184 -3.32 17.47 6.53
C ALA A 184 -3.31 17.21 8.04
N ALA A 185 -2.90 15.98 8.47
CA ALA A 185 -2.67 15.72 9.89
C ALA A 185 -1.56 16.62 10.47
N GLY A 186 -0.50 16.90 9.69
CA GLY A 186 0.53 17.85 10.06
C GLY A 186 0.00 19.27 10.27
N SER A 187 -0.94 19.71 9.44
CA SER A 187 -1.63 20.98 9.59
C SER A 187 -2.46 21.05 10.89
N VAL A 188 -3.18 19.96 11.22
CA VAL A 188 -3.92 19.85 12.48
C VAL A 188 -2.98 19.89 13.69
N ILE A 189 -1.91 19.10 13.67
CA ILE A 189 -0.91 19.02 14.76
C ILE A 189 -0.26 20.39 14.98
N HIS A 190 0.09 21.08 13.89
CA HIS A 190 0.65 22.44 13.97
C HIS A 190 -0.32 23.43 14.60
N ALA A 191 -1.60 23.40 14.23
CA ALA A 191 -2.63 24.24 14.79
C ALA A 191 -2.94 23.96 16.27
N MET A 192 -2.70 22.73 16.73
CA MET A 192 -2.95 22.26 18.11
C MET A 192 -1.67 22.20 18.96
N HIS A 193 -0.64 23.02 18.63
CA HIS A 193 0.61 23.10 19.40
C HIS A 193 1.27 21.74 19.65
N ASP A 194 1.46 20.96 18.58
CA ASP A 194 2.09 19.64 18.55
C ASP A 194 1.29 18.50 19.25
N GLU A 195 0.03 18.74 19.63
CA GLU A 195 -0.83 17.66 20.14
C GLU A 195 -1.17 16.67 19.00
N GLN A 196 -0.97 15.38 19.27
CA GLN A 196 -1.23 14.28 18.34
C GLN A 196 -2.40 13.39 18.76
N ASN A 197 -2.82 13.48 20.03
CA ASN A 197 -3.90 12.67 20.56
C ASN A 197 -5.27 13.21 20.12
N MET A 198 -5.97 12.45 19.29
CA MET A 198 -7.29 12.81 18.77
C MET A 198 -8.35 13.03 19.87
N PHE A 199 -8.20 12.39 21.03
CA PHE A 199 -9.13 12.56 22.15
C PHE A 199 -8.97 13.89 22.89
N ARG A 200 -7.91 14.66 22.62
CA ARG A 200 -7.70 16.01 23.14
C ARG A 200 -8.12 17.08 22.14
N MET A 201 -8.45 16.69 20.91
CA MET A 201 -8.93 17.57 19.85
C MET A 201 -10.46 17.72 19.93
N GLY A 202 -11.07 18.30 18.91
CA GLY A 202 -12.51 18.45 18.74
C GLY A 202 -12.89 19.83 18.26
N GLY A 203 -13.97 19.94 17.48
CA GLY A 203 -14.56 21.21 17.04
C GLY A 203 -13.74 22.03 16.05
N LEU A 204 -12.68 21.49 15.45
CA LEU A 204 -11.71 22.25 14.63
C LEU A 204 -12.22 22.65 13.24
N TRP A 205 -13.36 22.16 12.78
CA TRP A 205 -13.85 22.37 11.41
C TRP A 205 -14.03 23.86 11.02
N LYS A 206 -14.38 24.73 11.98
CA LYS A 206 -14.51 26.18 11.75
C LYS A 206 -13.17 26.90 11.77
N LYS A 207 -12.21 26.39 12.53
CA LYS A 207 -10.88 26.98 12.70
C LYS A 207 -9.94 26.61 11.54
N LEU A 208 -10.11 25.41 10.98
CA LEU A 208 -9.27 24.82 9.94
C LEU A 208 -10.10 24.40 8.70
N PRO A 209 -10.79 25.35 8.02
CA PRO A 209 -11.73 24.99 6.95
C PRO A 209 -11.07 24.31 5.74
N VAL A 210 -9.88 24.76 5.32
CA VAL A 210 -9.15 24.15 4.19
C VAL A 210 -8.65 22.75 4.58
N THR A 211 -7.99 22.66 5.72
CA THR A 211 -7.49 21.37 6.26
C THR A 211 -8.64 20.37 6.47
N TYR A 212 -9.80 20.82 6.94
CA TYR A 212 -11.00 19.99 7.09
C TYR A 212 -11.46 19.39 5.75
N VAL A 213 -11.61 20.22 4.72
CA VAL A 213 -12.06 19.77 3.40
C VAL A 213 -11.08 18.78 2.80
N VAL A 214 -9.79 19.07 2.81
CA VAL A 214 -8.78 18.17 2.22
C VAL A 214 -8.65 16.86 2.99
N MET A 215 -8.84 16.86 4.31
CA MET A 215 -8.88 15.64 5.13
C MET A 215 -10.08 14.76 4.77
N TRP A 216 -11.26 15.38 4.51
CA TRP A 216 -12.42 14.67 3.98
C TRP A 216 -12.15 14.04 2.63
N LEU A 217 -11.59 14.80 1.67
CA LEU A 217 -11.26 14.30 0.34
C LEU A 217 -10.29 13.11 0.39
N GLY A 218 -9.24 13.22 1.22
CA GLY A 218 -8.28 12.14 1.44
C GLY A 218 -8.92 10.90 2.09
N SER A 219 -9.83 11.09 3.04
CA SER A 219 -10.54 10.00 3.73
C SER A 219 -11.54 9.30 2.82
N LEU A 220 -12.26 10.03 1.97
CA LEU A 220 -13.16 9.46 0.95
C LEU A 220 -12.37 8.65 -0.09
N ALA A 221 -11.23 9.18 -0.54
CA ALA A 221 -10.35 8.47 -1.45
C ALA A 221 -9.77 7.19 -0.80
N LEU A 222 -9.34 7.27 0.46
CA LEU A 222 -8.84 6.11 1.20
C LEU A 222 -9.93 5.05 1.41
N ALA A 223 -11.16 5.46 1.73
CA ALA A 223 -12.30 4.54 1.89
C ALA A 223 -12.69 3.85 0.57
N GLY A 224 -12.37 4.45 -0.57
CA GLY A 224 -12.73 3.91 -1.88
C GLY A 224 -14.16 4.31 -2.29
N VAL A 225 -14.60 5.51 -1.96
CA VAL A 225 -15.91 6.04 -2.35
C VAL A 225 -15.82 6.57 -3.79
N TYR A 226 -16.82 6.27 -4.62
CA TYR A 226 -16.95 6.87 -5.96
C TYR A 226 -17.18 8.39 -5.84
N PRO A 227 -16.55 9.25 -6.67
CA PRO A 227 -15.66 8.96 -7.81
C PRO A 227 -14.15 9.07 -7.49
N PHE A 228 -13.76 9.05 -6.22
CA PHE A 228 -12.39 9.28 -5.77
C PHE A 228 -11.40 8.23 -6.27
N ALA A 229 -10.11 8.58 -6.32
CA ALA A 229 -9.07 7.75 -6.91
C ALA A 229 -8.95 6.34 -6.30
N GLY A 230 -9.19 6.22 -4.99
CA GLY A 230 -9.14 4.93 -4.28
C GLY A 230 -10.24 3.95 -4.68
N TYR A 231 -11.39 4.43 -5.16
CA TYR A 231 -12.47 3.58 -5.68
C TYR A 231 -11.93 2.72 -6.85
N TRP A 232 -11.45 3.36 -7.89
CA TRP A 232 -10.97 2.70 -9.11
C TRP A 232 -9.89 1.65 -8.84
N SER A 233 -8.93 1.98 -7.99
CA SER A 233 -7.78 1.13 -7.74
C SER A 233 -8.04 0.02 -6.72
N LYS A 234 -8.85 0.26 -5.69
CA LYS A 234 -9.20 -0.75 -4.69
C LYS A 234 -10.19 -1.77 -5.26
N ASP A 235 -11.17 -1.29 -6.03
CA ASP A 235 -12.13 -2.14 -6.72
C ASP A 235 -11.42 -3.09 -7.69
N ALA A 236 -10.45 -2.59 -8.47
CA ALA A 236 -9.64 -3.43 -9.34
C ALA A 236 -8.90 -4.55 -8.58
N ILE A 237 -8.38 -4.27 -7.38
CA ILE A 237 -7.74 -5.30 -6.55
C ILE A 237 -8.76 -6.33 -6.06
N LEU A 238 -9.90 -5.90 -5.52
CA LEU A 238 -10.91 -6.82 -5.01
C LEU A 238 -11.50 -7.68 -6.11
N ASN A 239 -11.75 -7.12 -7.29
CA ASN A 239 -12.23 -7.85 -8.44
C ASN A 239 -11.20 -8.88 -8.93
N ALA A 240 -9.90 -8.52 -8.97
CA ALA A 240 -8.84 -9.46 -9.31
C ALA A 240 -8.73 -10.61 -8.28
N LEU A 241 -8.86 -10.32 -6.99
CA LEU A 241 -8.87 -11.34 -5.94
C LEU A 241 -10.07 -12.28 -6.07
N TRP A 242 -11.25 -11.77 -6.44
CA TRP A 242 -12.45 -12.56 -6.67
C TRP A 242 -12.34 -13.45 -7.91
N ALA A 243 -11.84 -12.88 -9.02
CA ALA A 243 -11.71 -13.57 -10.30
C ALA A 243 -10.60 -14.64 -10.34
N SER A 244 -9.71 -14.65 -9.33
CA SER A 244 -8.54 -15.52 -9.31
C SER A 244 -8.87 -16.90 -8.73
N ASP A 245 -8.41 -17.96 -9.41
CA ASP A 245 -8.43 -19.34 -8.91
C ASP A 245 -7.21 -19.69 -8.03
N ALA A 246 -6.35 -18.71 -7.71
CA ALA A 246 -5.18 -18.94 -6.88
C ALA A 246 -5.58 -19.36 -5.45
N SER A 247 -4.77 -20.24 -4.85
CA SER A 247 -4.96 -20.64 -3.45
C SER A 247 -4.99 -19.40 -2.55
N TYR A 248 -5.96 -19.33 -1.64
CA TYR A 248 -6.19 -18.21 -0.72
C TYR A 248 -6.72 -16.92 -1.37
N SER A 249 -7.06 -16.88 -2.67
CA SER A 249 -7.61 -15.66 -3.30
C SER A 249 -8.94 -15.23 -2.67
N HIS A 250 -9.86 -16.17 -2.46
CA HIS A 250 -11.16 -15.90 -1.83
C HIS A 250 -11.02 -15.52 -0.35
N TYR A 251 -10.04 -16.11 0.38
CA TYR A 251 -9.67 -15.65 1.72
C TYR A 251 -9.21 -14.19 1.70
N ALA A 252 -8.35 -13.84 0.75
CA ALA A 252 -7.86 -12.47 0.60
C ALA A 252 -8.97 -11.50 0.18
N TRP A 253 -9.88 -11.91 -0.68
CA TRP A 253 -11.05 -11.14 -1.05
C TRP A 253 -11.97 -10.87 0.16
N ALA A 254 -12.26 -11.90 0.96
CA ALA A 254 -13.12 -11.76 2.14
C ALA A 254 -12.50 -10.81 3.17
N LEU A 255 -11.21 -10.99 3.51
CA LEU A 255 -10.51 -10.10 4.42
C LEU A 255 -10.39 -8.68 3.85
N GLY A 256 -10.13 -8.55 2.54
CA GLY A 256 -10.10 -7.26 1.85
C GLY A 256 -11.46 -6.53 1.95
N SER A 257 -12.55 -7.20 1.67
CA SER A 257 -13.90 -6.63 1.75
C SER A 257 -14.25 -6.17 3.17
N ILE A 258 -13.94 -6.99 4.19
CA ILE A 258 -14.11 -6.60 5.60
C ILE A 258 -13.21 -5.39 5.91
N THR A 259 -11.98 -5.38 5.43
CA THR A 259 -11.04 -4.28 5.66
C THR A 259 -11.49 -2.99 4.97
N ALA A 260 -12.18 -3.05 3.84
CA ALA A 260 -12.75 -1.86 3.22
C ALA A 260 -13.75 -1.17 4.16
N PHE A 261 -14.62 -1.95 4.82
CA PHE A 261 -15.53 -1.43 5.86
C PHE A 261 -14.76 -0.85 7.06
N LEU A 262 -13.76 -1.56 7.58
CA LEU A 262 -12.93 -1.07 8.69
C LEU A 262 -12.18 0.22 8.30
N THR A 263 -11.77 0.34 7.05
CA THR A 263 -11.11 1.55 6.52
C THR A 263 -12.04 2.76 6.59
N ALA A 264 -13.29 2.61 6.19
CA ALA A 264 -14.28 3.66 6.33
C ALA A 264 -14.49 4.02 7.80
N PHE A 265 -14.64 3.01 8.67
CA PHE A 265 -14.88 3.22 10.10
C PHE A 265 -13.78 4.05 10.77
N TYR A 266 -12.49 3.66 10.66
CA TYR A 266 -11.43 4.43 11.33
C TYR A 266 -11.20 5.80 10.68
N SER A 267 -11.50 5.97 9.39
CA SER A 267 -11.42 7.27 8.72
C SER A 267 -12.47 8.24 9.24
N TRP A 268 -13.72 7.78 9.37
CA TRP A 268 -14.80 8.58 9.99
C TRP A 268 -14.51 8.86 11.46
N ARG A 269 -14.03 7.86 12.21
CA ARG A 269 -13.64 8.06 13.61
C ARG A 269 -12.61 9.18 13.75
N LEU A 270 -11.56 9.20 12.91
CA LEU A 270 -10.56 10.25 12.89
C LEU A 270 -11.19 11.61 12.61
N LEU A 271 -12.00 11.72 11.56
CA LEU A 271 -12.66 12.98 11.17
C LEU A 271 -13.56 13.52 12.28
N PHE A 272 -14.38 12.65 12.89
CA PHE A 272 -15.29 13.10 13.94
C PHE A 272 -14.58 13.49 15.21
N LEU A 273 -13.56 12.75 15.65
CA LEU A 273 -12.79 13.09 16.85
C LEU A 273 -12.00 14.39 16.70
N VAL A 274 -11.44 14.65 15.52
CA VAL A 274 -10.59 15.83 15.29
C VAL A 274 -11.42 17.09 15.01
N PHE A 275 -12.39 16.99 14.10
CA PHE A 275 -13.06 18.17 13.56
C PHE A 275 -14.43 18.45 14.16
N HIS A 276 -15.11 17.44 14.69
CA HIS A 276 -16.46 17.58 15.22
C HIS A 276 -16.50 17.44 16.75
N GLY A 277 -17.67 17.63 17.34
CA GLY A 277 -17.86 17.56 18.77
C GLY A 277 -17.44 18.84 19.51
N THR A 278 -17.31 18.72 20.82
CA THR A 278 -16.86 19.79 21.71
C THR A 278 -15.33 19.75 21.84
N PRO A 279 -14.66 20.94 21.86
CA PRO A 279 -13.24 21.01 22.15
C PRO A 279 -12.91 20.40 23.52
N HIS A 280 -11.94 19.48 23.57
CA HIS A 280 -11.51 18.90 24.85
C HIS A 280 -10.35 19.68 25.47
N ASP A 281 -9.55 20.38 24.68
CA ASP A 281 -8.55 21.36 25.12
C ASP A 281 -8.95 22.75 24.61
N ALA A 282 -9.63 23.52 25.45
CA ALA A 282 -10.12 24.85 25.09
C ALA A 282 -8.98 25.82 24.78
N HIS A 283 -7.85 25.72 25.48
CA HIS A 283 -6.72 26.64 25.29
C HIS A 283 -6.07 26.43 23.91
N ALA A 284 -5.77 25.18 23.54
CA ALA A 284 -5.21 24.86 22.24
C ALA A 284 -6.21 25.15 21.11
N HIS A 285 -7.50 24.85 21.32
CA HIS A 285 -8.56 25.14 20.36
C HIS A 285 -8.73 26.62 20.07
N ASP A 286 -8.70 27.48 21.09
CA ASP A 286 -8.91 28.90 20.91
C ASP A 286 -7.78 29.58 20.13
N GLY A 287 -6.56 29.12 20.31
CA GLY A 287 -5.38 29.53 19.55
C GLY A 287 -5.29 28.96 18.15
N ALA A 288 -6.10 27.93 17.81
CA ALA A 288 -6.03 27.26 16.55
C ALA A 288 -6.44 28.14 15.36
N HIS A 289 -5.64 28.17 14.32
CA HIS A 289 -5.88 28.88 13.06
C HIS A 289 -5.35 28.08 11.87
N GLU A 290 -5.87 28.37 10.68
CA GLU A 290 -5.46 27.67 9.47
C GLU A 290 -3.97 27.83 9.19
N SER A 291 -3.34 26.78 8.67
CA SER A 291 -1.93 26.78 8.34
C SER A 291 -1.59 27.74 7.21
N PRO A 292 -0.34 28.27 7.15
CA PRO A 292 0.07 29.20 6.11
C PRO A 292 0.01 28.59 4.70
N ALA A 293 0.00 29.43 3.67
CA ALA A 293 -0.10 29.00 2.26
C ALA A 293 0.96 28.00 1.84
N VAL A 294 2.18 28.05 2.40
CA VAL A 294 3.25 27.08 2.15
C VAL A 294 2.81 25.64 2.51
N MET A 295 1.94 25.47 3.50
CA MET A 295 1.40 24.16 3.88
C MET A 295 0.12 23.84 3.11
N THR A 296 -0.80 24.80 2.93
CA THR A 296 -2.12 24.56 2.34
C THR A 296 -2.09 24.38 0.81
N VAL A 297 -1.18 25.05 0.09
CA VAL A 297 -1.06 24.89 -1.38
C VAL A 297 -0.69 23.45 -1.77
N PRO A 298 0.31 22.78 -1.18
CA PRO A 298 0.56 21.36 -1.45
C PRO A 298 -0.64 20.45 -1.17
N LEU A 299 -1.41 20.73 -0.11
CA LEU A 299 -2.63 19.99 0.21
C LEU A 299 -3.66 20.08 -0.92
N LEU A 300 -3.89 21.30 -1.45
CA LEU A 300 -4.83 21.51 -2.55
C LEU A 300 -4.38 20.80 -3.83
N VAL A 301 -3.08 20.83 -4.16
CA VAL A 301 -2.55 20.10 -5.32
C VAL A 301 -2.74 18.59 -5.18
N LEU A 302 -2.41 18.04 -4.02
CA LEU A 302 -2.58 16.60 -3.74
C LEU A 302 -4.06 16.19 -3.72
N SER A 303 -4.96 17.08 -3.27
CA SER A 303 -6.40 16.79 -3.27
C SER A 303 -6.97 16.61 -4.67
N VAL A 304 -6.47 17.36 -5.66
CA VAL A 304 -6.84 17.15 -7.06
C VAL A 304 -6.45 15.75 -7.51
N GLY A 305 -5.22 15.30 -7.20
CA GLY A 305 -4.78 13.94 -7.50
C GLY A 305 -5.62 12.87 -6.79
N ALA A 306 -5.97 13.09 -5.52
CA ALA A 306 -6.80 12.16 -4.74
C ALA A 306 -8.22 11.99 -5.32
N VAL A 307 -8.73 13.01 -6.04
CA VAL A 307 -10.05 12.95 -6.71
C VAL A 307 -9.94 12.38 -8.12
N VAL A 308 -9.00 12.88 -8.93
CA VAL A 308 -9.02 12.70 -10.39
C VAL A 308 -8.10 11.56 -10.86
N ALA A 309 -7.00 11.27 -10.15
CA ALA A 309 -5.97 10.36 -10.63
C ALA A 309 -6.50 8.94 -10.91
N GLY A 310 -7.49 8.46 -10.17
CA GLY A 310 -8.09 7.15 -10.41
C GLY A 310 -8.72 7.04 -11.80
N ALA A 311 -9.64 7.94 -12.11
CA ALA A 311 -10.35 7.94 -13.38
C ALA A 311 -9.43 8.20 -14.59
N VAL A 312 -8.46 9.11 -14.44
CA VAL A 312 -7.54 9.48 -15.52
C VAL A 312 -6.51 8.40 -15.80
N LEU A 313 -6.00 7.73 -14.75
CA LEU A 313 -4.93 6.75 -14.90
C LEU A 313 -5.43 5.32 -15.16
N ALA A 314 -6.67 4.98 -14.80
CA ALA A 314 -7.23 3.64 -15.00
C ALA A 314 -7.07 3.11 -16.45
N PRO A 315 -7.37 3.88 -17.51
CA PRO A 315 -7.20 3.41 -18.89
C PRO A 315 -5.77 3.00 -19.25
N PHE A 316 -4.77 3.62 -18.62
CA PHE A 316 -3.35 3.37 -18.86
C PHE A 316 -2.80 2.22 -18.02
N TYR A 317 -3.25 2.08 -16.77
CA TYR A 317 -2.71 1.07 -15.87
C TYR A 317 -3.37 -0.29 -16.06
N ILE A 318 -4.69 -0.32 -16.19
CA ILE A 318 -5.52 -1.55 -16.16
C ILE A 318 -6.51 -1.65 -17.33
N GLY A 319 -6.65 -0.61 -18.16
CA GLY A 319 -7.61 -0.55 -19.25
C GLY A 319 -6.96 -0.69 -20.63
N ALA A 320 -7.62 -0.17 -21.66
CA ALA A 320 -7.31 -0.36 -23.09
C ALA A 320 -5.88 0.05 -23.50
N HIS A 321 -5.24 0.98 -22.78
CA HIS A 321 -3.91 1.47 -23.10
C HIS A 321 -2.78 0.80 -22.28
N GLN A 322 -3.09 -0.22 -21.44
CA GLN A 322 -2.13 -0.86 -20.55
C GLN A 322 -0.92 -1.45 -21.28
N GLY A 323 -1.12 -2.09 -22.43
CA GLY A 323 -0.05 -2.72 -23.21
C GLY A 323 1.01 -1.71 -23.67
N ALA A 324 0.58 -0.56 -24.20
CA ALA A 324 1.47 0.51 -24.62
C ALA A 324 2.14 1.23 -23.45
N PHE A 325 1.42 1.39 -22.33
CA PHE A 325 1.94 2.05 -21.15
C PHE A 325 3.02 1.21 -20.45
N TRP A 326 2.76 -0.06 -20.20
CA TRP A 326 3.73 -0.93 -19.50
C TRP A 326 4.91 -1.31 -20.39
N ASN A 327 4.72 -1.44 -21.69
CA ASN A 327 5.78 -1.73 -22.67
C ASN A 327 6.80 -2.79 -22.21
N GLY A 328 6.30 -3.90 -21.63
CA GLY A 328 7.14 -4.98 -21.11
C GLY A 328 7.80 -4.71 -19.74
N ALA A 329 7.51 -3.60 -19.06
CA ALA A 329 8.04 -3.33 -17.72
C ALA A 329 7.46 -4.27 -16.65
N ILE A 330 6.22 -4.71 -16.84
CA ILE A 330 5.54 -5.76 -16.08
C ILE A 330 5.17 -6.86 -17.06
N VAL A 331 5.48 -8.10 -16.72
CA VAL A 331 5.22 -9.27 -17.57
C VAL A 331 4.32 -10.23 -16.81
N ASN A 332 3.20 -10.58 -17.42
CA ASN A 332 2.34 -11.67 -16.99
C ASN A 332 2.69 -12.92 -17.81
N ALA A 333 2.71 -14.10 -17.18
CA ALA A 333 2.86 -15.35 -17.92
C ALA A 333 1.68 -15.53 -18.88
N PRO A 334 1.86 -16.25 -20.01
CA PRO A 334 0.76 -16.52 -20.94
C PRO A 334 -0.44 -17.25 -20.31
N THR A 335 -0.22 -17.92 -19.19
CA THR A 335 -1.28 -18.59 -18.40
C THR A 335 -1.97 -17.67 -17.39
N ASN A 336 -1.50 -16.46 -17.22
CA ASN A 336 -2.05 -15.49 -16.28
C ASN A 336 -3.03 -14.54 -16.99
N HIS A 337 -4.30 -14.91 -17.00
CA HIS A 337 -5.40 -14.12 -17.59
C HIS A 337 -6.15 -13.27 -16.56
N ILE A 338 -5.55 -13.00 -15.40
CA ILE A 338 -6.24 -12.32 -14.29
C ILE A 338 -6.74 -10.92 -14.68
N MET A 339 -5.98 -10.19 -15.50
CA MET A 339 -6.35 -8.86 -15.95
C MET A 339 -7.49 -8.85 -16.99
N GLU A 340 -7.71 -9.97 -17.70
CA GLU A 340 -8.85 -10.16 -18.59
C GLU A 340 -10.08 -10.61 -17.78
N ALA A 341 -9.87 -11.51 -16.82
CA ALA A 341 -10.92 -12.08 -15.99
C ALA A 341 -11.60 -11.03 -15.10
N PHE A 342 -10.83 -10.06 -14.56
CA PHE A 342 -11.41 -9.04 -13.69
C PHE A 342 -12.35 -8.07 -14.41
N GLU A 343 -12.19 -7.86 -15.72
CA GLU A 343 -13.10 -7.03 -16.53
C GLU A 343 -14.53 -7.63 -16.62
N HIS A 344 -14.67 -8.90 -16.37
CA HIS A 344 -15.95 -9.62 -16.43
C HIS A 344 -16.63 -9.79 -15.06
N VAL A 345 -16.03 -9.31 -13.98
CA VAL A 345 -16.64 -9.32 -12.64
C VAL A 345 -17.73 -8.25 -12.58
N PRO A 346 -18.99 -8.60 -12.21
CA PRO A 346 -20.04 -7.60 -12.02
C PRO A 346 -19.66 -6.62 -10.92
N SER A 347 -19.70 -5.32 -11.22
CA SER A 347 -19.43 -4.23 -10.28
C SER A 347 -20.54 -4.05 -9.24
#